data_bb19c72adf110036f1d513fe61f2564c
#
_entry.id   bb19c72adf110036f1d513fe61f2564c
#
_cell.length_a   1.000
_cell.length_b   1.000
_cell.length_c   1.000
_cell.angle_alpha   90.00
_cell.angle_beta   90.00
_cell.angle_gamma   90.00
#
_symmetry.space_group_name_H-M   'P 1'
#
loop_
_entity.id
_entity.type
_entity.pdbx_description
1 polymer ?
#
loop_
_entity_poly.entity_id
_entity_poly.type
_entity_poly.pdbx_seq_one_letter_code
_entity_poly.pdbx_strand_id
1 'polypeptide(L)'
;MGKMYKSKVRTTWRSIYADVIPTEDEEQEALFRWADAQSATKPWLKGMFAIPNGGYRAKATAARMKRTGTRAGVPDIFLPVSNGREHGLFIEMKRRKGGTVSTSQKERMKMLTAE
;
A
#
# COMPACT_ATOMS: atom_id res chain seq x y z
N MET A 1 32.35 -15.56 -24.50
CA MET A 1 31.37 -14.77 -25.29
C MET A 1 29.95 -14.94 -24.76
N GLY A 2 29.43 -16.14 -24.60
CA GLY A 2 28.07 -16.38 -24.15
C GLY A 2 27.77 -15.85 -22.74
N LYS A 3 28.70 -15.99 -21.81
CA LYS A 3 28.51 -15.46 -20.43
C LYS A 3 28.47 -13.93 -20.39
N MET A 4 29.33 -13.25 -21.15
CA MET A 4 29.36 -11.79 -21.25
C MET A 4 28.09 -11.25 -21.86
N TYR A 5 27.62 -11.89 -22.91
CA TYR A 5 26.39 -11.49 -23.58
C TYR A 5 25.18 -11.63 -22.65
N LYS A 6 25.05 -12.78 -21.98
CA LYS A 6 23.98 -13.01 -21.00
C LYS A 6 24.03 -12.03 -19.84
N SER A 7 25.23 -11.72 -19.37
CA SER A 7 25.42 -10.75 -18.29
C SER A 7 24.97 -9.34 -18.73
N LYS A 8 25.34 -8.91 -19.94
CA LYS A 8 24.91 -7.62 -20.50
C LYS A 8 23.40 -7.55 -20.67
N VAL A 9 22.79 -8.60 -21.21
CA VAL A 9 21.33 -8.67 -21.38
C VAL A 9 20.64 -8.57 -20.03
N ARG A 10 21.10 -9.32 -19.03
CA ARG A 10 20.54 -9.25 -17.67
C ARG A 10 20.66 -7.86 -17.06
N THR A 11 21.81 -7.22 -17.22
CA THR A 11 22.04 -5.87 -16.72
C THR A 11 21.12 -4.87 -17.39
N THR A 12 20.96 -4.99 -18.71
CA THR A 12 20.06 -4.12 -19.48
C THR A 12 18.61 -4.27 -19.01
N TRP A 13 18.14 -5.51 -18.87
CA TRP A 13 16.77 -5.75 -18.38
C TRP A 13 16.57 -5.22 -16.97
N ARG A 14 17.52 -5.44 -16.08
CA ARG A 14 17.47 -4.90 -14.73
C ARG A 14 17.44 -3.38 -14.71
N SER A 15 18.26 -2.75 -15.58
CA SER A 15 18.25 -1.29 -15.68
C SER A 15 16.92 -0.76 -16.16
N ILE A 16 16.37 -1.36 -17.20
CA ILE A 16 15.05 -0.97 -17.74
C ILE A 16 13.98 -1.09 -16.66
N TYR A 17 13.94 -2.21 -15.93
CA TYR A 17 12.95 -2.41 -14.87
C TYR A 17 13.26 -1.61 -13.61
N ALA A 18 14.52 -1.30 -13.33
CA ALA A 18 14.89 -0.47 -12.19
C ALA A 18 14.45 0.98 -12.37
N ASP A 19 14.45 1.47 -13.60
CA ASP A 19 14.04 2.84 -13.91
C ASP A 19 12.51 3.00 -13.94
N VAL A 20 11.75 1.90 -13.88
CA VAL A 20 10.28 1.88 -13.93
C VAL A 20 9.71 1.24 -12.66
N ILE A 21 10.22 1.67 -11.48
CA ILE A 21 9.63 1.24 -10.22
C ILE A 21 8.34 2.02 -10.01
N PRO A 22 7.18 1.34 -9.89
CA PRO A 22 5.92 2.01 -9.68
C PRO A 22 5.90 2.84 -8.39
N THR A 23 5.14 3.93 -8.41
CA THR A 23 4.86 4.70 -7.20
C THR A 23 3.93 3.90 -6.28
N GLU A 24 3.80 4.33 -5.04
CA GLU A 24 2.85 3.71 -4.11
C GLU A 24 1.41 3.78 -4.65
N ASP A 25 1.04 4.92 -5.25
CA ASP A 25 -0.29 5.09 -5.84
C ASP A 25 -0.54 4.14 -7.00
N GLU A 26 0.46 3.94 -7.86
CA GLU A 26 0.34 3.00 -8.98
C GLU A 26 0.21 1.56 -8.49
N GLU A 27 0.95 1.20 -7.46
CA GLU A 27 0.86 -0.13 -6.83
C GLU A 27 -0.51 -0.32 -6.16
N GLN A 28 -1.03 0.69 -5.49
CA GLN A 28 -2.34 0.66 -4.86
C GLN A 28 -3.45 0.53 -5.90
N GLU A 29 -3.36 1.27 -6.99
CA GLU A 29 -4.29 1.16 -8.11
C GLU A 29 -4.30 -0.24 -8.71
N ALA A 30 -3.12 -0.84 -8.88
CA ALA A 30 -3.00 -2.21 -9.37
C ALA A 30 -3.65 -3.22 -8.41
N LEU A 31 -3.50 -3.02 -7.10
CA LEU A 31 -4.13 -3.86 -6.08
C LEU A 31 -5.66 -3.81 -6.18
N PHE A 32 -6.24 -2.62 -6.33
CA PHE A 32 -7.69 -2.47 -6.47
C PHE A 32 -8.20 -3.06 -7.78
N ARG A 33 -7.47 -2.91 -8.88
CA ARG A 33 -7.83 -3.57 -10.14
C ARG A 33 -7.83 -5.09 -10.00
N TRP A 34 -6.82 -5.64 -9.33
CA TRP A 34 -6.75 -7.06 -9.05
C TRP A 34 -7.94 -7.51 -8.19
N ALA A 35 -8.24 -6.78 -7.13
CA ALA A 35 -9.34 -7.11 -6.23
C ALA A 35 -10.69 -7.08 -6.97
N ASP A 36 -10.91 -6.08 -7.82
CA ASP A 36 -12.12 -5.99 -8.63
C ASP A 36 -12.26 -7.18 -9.58
N ALA A 37 -11.16 -7.56 -10.24
CA ALA A 37 -11.14 -8.71 -11.13
C ALA A 37 -11.42 -10.02 -10.37
N GLN A 38 -10.89 -10.16 -9.16
CA GLN A 38 -11.07 -11.36 -8.33
C GLN A 38 -12.43 -11.40 -7.63
N SER A 39 -13.15 -10.29 -7.55
CA SER A 39 -14.39 -10.20 -6.80
C SER A 39 -15.52 -11.08 -7.35
N ALA A 40 -15.43 -11.51 -8.61
CA ALA A 40 -16.38 -12.44 -9.19
C ALA A 40 -16.37 -13.80 -8.48
N THR A 41 -15.18 -14.27 -8.07
CA THR A 41 -14.99 -15.53 -7.34
C THR A 41 -14.80 -15.34 -5.85
N LYS A 42 -14.40 -14.14 -5.44
CA LYS A 42 -14.15 -13.76 -4.04
C LYS A 42 -14.91 -12.47 -3.73
N PRO A 43 -16.24 -12.55 -3.55
CA PRO A 43 -17.07 -11.34 -3.42
C PRO A 43 -16.75 -10.46 -2.20
N TRP A 44 -16.10 -11.01 -1.19
CA TRP A 44 -15.69 -10.23 -0.02
C TRP A 44 -14.64 -9.17 -0.35
N LEU A 45 -13.92 -9.29 -1.49
CA LEU A 45 -12.96 -8.28 -1.93
C LEU A 45 -13.62 -6.96 -2.31
N LYS A 46 -14.92 -6.96 -2.59
CA LYS A 46 -15.68 -5.73 -2.85
C LYS A 46 -15.75 -4.80 -1.63
N GLY A 47 -15.54 -5.36 -0.44
CA GLY A 47 -15.54 -4.58 0.79
C GLY A 47 -14.22 -3.83 1.06
N MET A 48 -13.18 -4.07 0.27
CA MET A 48 -11.90 -3.38 0.43
C MET A 48 -12.01 -1.91 0.05
N PHE A 49 -11.45 -1.04 0.88
CA PHE A 49 -11.45 0.40 0.60
C PHE A 49 -10.17 1.07 1.07
N ALA A 50 -9.86 2.20 0.44
CA ALA A 50 -8.71 3.02 0.80
C ALA A 50 -9.06 4.00 1.90
N ILE A 51 -8.09 4.30 2.75
CA ILE A 51 -8.21 5.29 3.82
C ILE A 51 -7.36 6.49 3.42
N PRO A 52 -7.95 7.61 2.95
CA PRO A 52 -7.18 8.76 2.50
C PRO A 52 -6.60 9.51 3.70
N ASN A 53 -5.31 9.31 3.94
CA ASN A 53 -4.63 9.95 5.07
C ASN A 53 -3.27 10.55 4.71
N GLY A 54 -2.90 10.62 3.43
CA GLY A 54 -1.62 11.12 2.98
C GLY A 54 -1.73 12.31 2.03
N GLY A 55 -0.57 12.82 1.60
CA GLY A 55 -0.46 13.90 0.62
C GLY A 55 -0.46 15.30 1.24
N TYR A 56 -0.06 16.29 0.40
CA TYR A 56 -0.01 17.69 0.79
C TYR A 56 -1.41 18.25 0.96
N ARG A 57 -1.62 19.02 2.02
CA ARG A 57 -2.88 19.71 2.29
C ARG A 57 -2.62 21.09 2.86
N ALA A 58 -3.52 22.04 2.56
CA ALA A 58 -3.48 23.35 3.18
C ALA A 58 -3.58 23.19 4.72
N LYS A 59 -2.90 24.08 5.44
CA LYS A 59 -2.84 24.01 6.90
C LYS A 59 -4.22 23.99 7.57
N ALA A 60 -5.15 24.82 7.09
CA ALA A 60 -6.52 24.86 7.62
C ALA A 60 -7.26 23.55 7.39
N THR A 61 -7.10 22.93 6.21
CA THR A 61 -7.72 21.65 5.88
C THR A 61 -7.13 20.54 6.74
N ALA A 62 -5.80 20.51 6.91
CA ALA A 62 -5.13 19.54 7.76
C ALA A 62 -5.60 19.62 9.21
N ALA A 63 -5.74 20.84 9.75
CA ALA A 63 -6.22 21.05 11.11
C ALA A 63 -7.66 20.55 11.29
N ARG A 64 -8.52 20.82 10.31
CA ARG A 64 -9.92 20.34 10.34
C ARG A 64 -9.97 18.83 10.30
N MET A 65 -9.19 18.20 9.42
CA MET A 65 -9.15 16.74 9.30
C MET A 65 -8.69 16.09 10.60
N LYS A 66 -7.69 16.68 11.25
CA LYS A 66 -7.21 16.20 12.54
C LYS A 66 -8.30 16.26 13.62
N ARG A 67 -9.04 17.38 13.66
CA ARG A 67 -10.17 17.52 14.61
C ARG A 67 -11.29 16.51 14.35
N THR A 68 -11.50 16.15 13.09
CA THR A 68 -12.56 15.22 12.70
C THR A 68 -12.13 13.76 12.65
N GLY A 69 -10.93 13.46 13.11
CA GLY A 69 -10.53 12.08 13.34
C GLY A 69 -9.44 11.52 12.48
N THR A 70 -8.87 12.30 11.56
CA THR A 70 -7.71 11.85 10.79
C THR A 70 -6.50 11.71 11.72
N ARG A 71 -5.89 10.55 11.70
CA ARG A 71 -4.76 10.24 12.58
C ARG A 71 -3.54 9.83 11.77
N ALA A 72 -2.36 10.21 12.24
CA ALA A 72 -1.10 9.80 11.62
C ALA A 72 -0.88 8.29 11.77
N GLY A 73 -0.24 7.69 10.79
CA GLY A 73 0.17 6.29 10.84
C GLY A 73 -0.90 5.28 10.55
N VAL A 74 -2.12 5.70 10.22
CA VAL A 74 -3.18 4.77 9.82
C VAL A 74 -2.81 4.13 8.48
N PRO A 75 -2.95 2.80 8.34
CA PRO A 75 -2.66 2.13 7.07
C PRO A 75 -3.52 2.63 5.90
N ASP A 76 -3.05 2.41 4.69
CA ASP A 76 -3.67 2.95 3.48
C ASP A 76 -4.99 2.29 3.10
N ILE A 77 -5.15 1.02 3.44
CA ILE A 77 -6.27 0.19 2.95
C ILE A 77 -6.79 -0.68 4.07
N PHE A 78 -8.10 -0.91 4.08
CA PHE A 78 -8.73 -1.85 4.98
C PHE A 78 -9.63 -2.82 4.23
N LEU A 79 -9.50 -4.11 4.56
CA LEU A 79 -10.37 -5.18 4.08
C LEU A 79 -11.17 -5.72 5.28
N PRO A 80 -12.47 -5.40 5.39
CA PRO A 80 -13.30 -5.77 6.55
C PRO A 80 -13.83 -7.21 6.45
N VAL A 81 -12.92 -8.18 6.46
CA VAL A 81 -13.29 -9.59 6.37
C VAL A 81 -12.68 -10.35 7.54
N SER A 82 -13.52 -11.01 8.33
CA SER A 82 -13.05 -11.86 9.41
C SER A 82 -12.63 -13.24 8.87
N ASN A 83 -11.57 -13.78 9.41
CA ASN A 83 -11.12 -15.15 9.10
C ASN A 83 -11.40 -16.11 10.27
N GLY A 84 -12.20 -15.67 11.28
CA GLY A 84 -12.46 -16.45 12.47
C GLY A 84 -11.51 -16.14 13.64
N ARG A 85 -10.39 -15.49 13.35
CA ARG A 85 -9.40 -15.06 14.36
C ARG A 85 -9.19 -13.57 14.34
N GLU A 86 -9.02 -13.02 13.12
CA GLU A 86 -8.78 -11.60 12.90
C GLU A 86 -10.09 -10.92 12.45
N HIS A 87 -10.28 -9.67 12.83
CA HIS A 87 -11.49 -8.90 12.50
C HIS A 87 -11.44 -8.23 11.12
N GLY A 88 -10.28 -8.23 10.49
CA GLY A 88 -10.07 -7.62 9.20
C GLY A 88 -8.59 -7.53 8.89
N LEU A 89 -8.27 -6.95 7.74
CA LEU A 89 -6.89 -6.79 7.29
C LEU A 89 -6.61 -5.34 6.93
N PHE A 90 -5.64 -4.73 7.61
CA PHE A 90 -5.09 -3.45 7.22
C PHE A 90 -3.87 -3.66 6.34
N ILE A 91 -3.77 -2.87 5.28
CA ILE A 91 -2.66 -2.96 4.32
C ILE A 91 -1.98 -1.61 4.21
N GLU A 92 -0.67 -1.60 4.44
CA GLU A 92 0.17 -0.42 4.25
C GLU A 92 0.95 -0.59 2.95
N MET A 93 0.79 0.38 2.03
CA MET A 93 1.50 0.36 0.76
C MET A 93 2.87 1.01 0.93
N LYS A 94 3.89 0.36 0.37
CA LYS A 94 5.25 0.92 0.36
C LYS A 94 5.87 0.75 -1.02
N ARG A 95 6.54 1.80 -1.48
CA ARG A 95 7.32 1.71 -2.71
C ARG A 95 8.44 0.70 -2.51
N ARG A 96 8.66 -0.17 -3.50
CA ARG A 96 9.68 -1.22 -3.41
C ARG A 96 11.07 -0.70 -3.11
N LYS A 97 11.38 0.53 -3.55
CA LYS A 97 12.68 1.16 -3.33
C LYS A 97 12.47 2.53 -2.70
N GLY A 98 13.11 2.79 -1.56
CA GLY A 98 13.02 4.06 -0.84
C GLY A 98 11.82 4.19 0.08
N GLY A 99 10.91 3.21 0.09
CA GLY A 99 9.80 3.20 1.03
C GLY A 99 10.26 2.77 2.43
N THR A 100 9.83 3.52 3.44
CA THR A 100 10.12 3.22 4.84
C THR A 100 8.86 3.27 5.69
N VAL A 101 8.82 2.46 6.73
CA VAL A 101 7.72 2.48 7.69
C VAL A 101 8.05 3.51 8.77
N SER A 102 7.21 4.53 8.93
CA SER A 102 7.41 5.57 9.94
C SER A 102 7.13 5.05 11.35
N THR A 103 7.61 5.77 12.35
CA THR A 103 7.35 5.44 13.76
C THR A 103 5.86 5.45 14.06
N SER A 104 5.12 6.45 13.57
CA SER A 104 3.68 6.53 13.77
C SER A 104 2.93 5.36 13.13
N GLN A 105 3.37 4.89 11.97
CA GLN A 105 2.80 3.71 11.32
C GLN A 105 3.05 2.45 12.14
N LYS A 106 4.26 2.27 12.67
CA LYS A 106 4.60 1.13 13.53
C LYS A 106 3.75 1.12 14.81
N GLU A 107 3.59 2.26 15.45
CA GLU A 107 2.77 2.39 16.64
C GLU A 107 1.31 2.09 16.37
N ARG A 108 0.76 2.62 15.27
CA ARG A 108 -0.62 2.37 14.88
C ARG A 108 -0.88 0.90 14.56
N MET A 109 0.03 0.26 13.82
CA MET A 109 -0.08 -1.17 13.52
C MET A 109 -0.07 -2.02 14.78
N LYS A 110 0.76 -1.65 15.75
CA LYS A 110 0.82 -2.33 17.03
C LYS A 110 -0.50 -2.25 17.80
N MET A 111 -1.12 -1.07 17.82
CA MET A 111 -2.43 -0.88 18.43
C MET A 111 -3.52 -1.69 17.75
N LEU A 112 -3.55 -1.68 16.42
CA LEU A 112 -4.54 -2.41 15.63
C LEU A 112 -4.38 -3.92 15.77
N THR A 113 -3.16 -4.41 15.93
CA THR A 113 -2.87 -5.84 16.09
C THR A 113 -3.29 -6.34 17.49
N ALA A 114 -3.28 -5.48 18.49
CA ALA A 114 -3.64 -5.84 19.87
C ALA A 114 -5.14 -6.12 20.04
N GLU A 115 -5.98 -5.67 19.09
CA GLU A 115 -7.43 -5.92 19.09
C GLU A 115 -7.74 -7.25 18.40
#